data_71b63f65d01bf033eb31ce11b83d37d7
#
_entry.id   71b63f65d01bf033eb31ce11b83d37d7
#
_cell.length_a   1.000
_cell.length_b   1.000
_cell.length_c   1.000
_cell.angle_alpha   90.00
_cell.angle_beta   90.00
_cell.angle_gamma   90.00
#
_symmetry.space_group_name_H-M   'P 1'
#
loop_
_entity.id
_entity.type
_entity.pdbx_description
1 polymer ?
#
loop_
_entity_poly.entity_id
_entity_poly.type
_entity_poly.pdbx_seq_one_letter_code
_entity_poly.pdbx_strand_id
1 'polypeptide(L)'
;MQDLLTYKEELIKLTAAYDEKLALSREVGPDHYDPGMMENLEQYKGVYDEAIKQIVIRCELKGLRYDNRTANLEAMAVGDDVNVIRDANNMFNSNNFSVTSASGASLGYLPAELCNVLGPLYDAGCASIISSVITYIEKIGQRSRYAKQGILFLELIIKLRGI
;
A
#
# COMPACT_ATOMS: atom_id res chain seq x y z
N MET A 1 -12.44 3.03 -24.19
CA MET A 1 -12.55 3.32 -22.76
C MET A 1 -12.63 1.99 -22.00
N GLN A 2 -11.82 1.81 -20.98
CA GLN A 2 -11.82 0.58 -20.22
C GLN A 2 -13.06 0.50 -19.33
N ASP A 3 -13.71 -0.66 -19.29
CA ASP A 3 -14.89 -0.90 -18.46
C ASP A 3 -14.48 -0.94 -16.98
N LEU A 4 -15.33 -0.40 -16.11
CA LEU A 4 -15.14 -0.41 -14.66
C LEU A 4 -15.06 -1.83 -14.10
N LEU A 5 -15.77 -2.79 -14.69
CA LEU A 5 -15.65 -4.20 -14.31
C LEU A 5 -14.26 -4.76 -14.55
N THR A 6 -13.61 -4.32 -15.61
CA THR A 6 -12.22 -4.72 -15.90
C THR A 6 -11.27 -4.21 -14.82
N TYR A 7 -11.42 -2.98 -14.37
CA TYR A 7 -10.64 -2.43 -13.27
C TYR A 7 -10.88 -3.19 -11.95
N LYS A 8 -12.14 -3.54 -11.69
CA LYS A 8 -12.48 -4.38 -10.53
C LYS A 8 -11.75 -5.72 -10.57
N GLU A 9 -11.77 -6.40 -11.71
CA GLU A 9 -11.08 -7.68 -11.89
C GLU A 9 -9.57 -7.55 -11.71
N GLU A 10 -8.99 -6.50 -12.27
CA GLU A 10 -7.56 -6.21 -12.12
C GLU A 10 -7.18 -5.92 -10.68
N LEU A 11 -8.02 -5.20 -9.94
CA LEU A 11 -7.80 -4.93 -8.52
C LEU A 11 -7.80 -6.21 -7.70
N ILE A 12 -8.73 -7.11 -7.97
CA ILE A 12 -8.79 -8.42 -7.30
C ILE A 12 -7.54 -9.26 -7.63
N LYS A 13 -7.08 -9.23 -8.87
CA LYS A 13 -5.84 -9.92 -9.27
C LYS A 13 -4.60 -9.35 -8.58
N LEU A 14 -4.54 -8.03 -8.39
CA LEU A 14 -3.44 -7.40 -7.67
C LEU A 14 -3.36 -7.88 -6.23
N THR A 15 -4.51 -8.09 -5.59
CA THR A 15 -4.57 -8.64 -4.24
C THR A 15 -3.81 -9.96 -4.16
N ALA A 16 -4.08 -10.87 -5.08
CA ALA A 16 -3.38 -12.16 -5.18
C ALA A 16 -1.89 -11.98 -5.51
N ALA A 17 -1.55 -11.04 -6.40
CA ALA A 17 -0.16 -10.78 -6.76
C ALA A 17 0.68 -10.30 -5.58
N TYR A 18 0.11 -9.47 -4.69
CA TYR A 18 0.82 -9.06 -3.49
C TYR A 18 1.06 -10.24 -2.55
N ASP A 19 0.10 -11.15 -2.41
CA ASP A 19 0.29 -12.38 -1.64
C ASP A 19 1.41 -13.24 -2.22
N GLU A 20 1.48 -13.38 -3.54
CA GLU A 20 2.54 -14.11 -4.21
C GLU A 20 3.92 -13.50 -3.96
N LYS A 21 4.03 -12.17 -4.01
CA LYS A 21 5.28 -11.47 -3.70
C LYS A 21 5.73 -11.74 -2.27
N LEU A 22 4.80 -11.78 -1.32
CA LEU A 22 5.11 -12.11 0.07
C LEU A 22 5.61 -13.55 0.20
N ALA A 23 4.99 -14.49 -0.49
CA ALA A 23 5.42 -15.88 -0.50
C ALA A 23 6.81 -16.03 -1.09
N LEU A 24 7.09 -15.35 -2.21
CA LEU A 24 8.43 -15.35 -2.83
C LEU A 24 9.48 -14.75 -1.93
N SER A 25 9.13 -13.74 -1.14
CA SER A 25 10.05 -13.12 -0.18
C SER A 25 10.64 -14.13 0.79
N ARG A 26 9.85 -15.12 1.19
CA ARG A 26 10.29 -16.16 2.13
C ARG A 26 11.34 -17.09 1.55
N GLU A 27 11.35 -17.27 0.23
CA GLU A 27 12.24 -18.19 -0.46
C GLU A 27 13.62 -17.60 -0.72
N VAL A 28 13.77 -16.28 -0.67
CA VAL A 28 15.01 -15.58 -1.03
C VAL A 28 16.11 -15.74 0.02
N GLY A 29 15.75 -16.07 1.25
CA GLY A 29 16.71 -16.38 2.30
C GLY A 29 16.96 -15.24 3.28
N PRO A 30 17.67 -15.55 4.39
CA PRO A 30 17.76 -14.64 5.53
C PRO A 30 18.60 -13.38 5.30
N ASP A 31 19.44 -13.35 4.27
CA ASP A 31 20.30 -12.20 3.97
C ASP A 31 19.50 -11.00 3.44
N HIS A 32 18.28 -11.22 3.01
CA HIS A 32 17.43 -10.21 2.37
C HIS A 32 16.26 -9.76 3.23
N TYR A 33 15.94 -10.48 4.30
CA TYR A 33 14.74 -10.22 5.10
C TYR A 33 15.03 -10.28 6.58
N ASP A 34 14.43 -9.33 7.30
CA ASP A 34 14.34 -9.37 8.74
C ASP A 34 13.31 -10.44 9.15
N PRO A 35 13.62 -11.33 10.12
CA PRO A 35 12.64 -12.29 10.61
C PRO A 35 11.33 -11.68 11.12
N GLY A 36 11.39 -10.50 11.73
CA GLY A 36 10.19 -9.77 12.15
C GLY A 36 9.31 -9.34 11.00
N MET A 37 9.92 -8.95 9.88
CA MET A 37 9.21 -8.63 8.64
C MET A 37 8.44 -9.86 8.12
N MET A 38 9.09 -11.02 8.09
CA MET A 38 8.46 -12.27 7.66
C MET A 38 7.23 -12.60 8.51
N GLU A 39 7.36 -12.47 9.80
CA GLU A 39 6.27 -12.72 10.75
C GLU A 39 5.08 -11.80 10.51
N ASN A 40 5.32 -10.50 10.30
CA ASN A 40 4.28 -9.54 9.96
C ASN A 40 3.60 -9.84 8.63
N LEU A 41 4.38 -10.24 7.63
CA LEU A 41 3.85 -10.56 6.31
C LEU A 41 2.92 -11.76 6.31
N GLU A 42 3.11 -12.70 7.24
CA GLU A 42 2.25 -13.87 7.38
C GLU A 42 0.86 -13.56 7.93
N GLN A 43 0.72 -12.49 8.70
CA GLN A 43 -0.54 -12.14 9.37
C GLN A 43 -1.60 -11.63 8.42
N TYR A 44 -1.20 -11.12 7.27
CA TYR A 44 -2.11 -10.40 6.39
C TYR A 44 -2.10 -10.99 4.99
N LYS A 45 -3.27 -11.31 4.50
CA LYS A 45 -3.47 -11.76 3.13
C LYS A 45 -4.36 -10.79 2.41
N GLY A 46 -4.04 -10.51 1.16
CA GLY A 46 -4.96 -9.79 0.30
C GLY A 46 -6.17 -10.68 0.01
N VAL A 47 -7.36 -10.16 0.24
CA VAL A 47 -8.59 -10.92 0.06
C VAL A 47 -9.72 -10.03 -0.45
N TYR A 48 -10.51 -10.60 -1.36
CA TYR A 48 -11.77 -10.00 -1.79
C TYR A 48 -12.93 -10.79 -1.21
N ASP A 49 -13.83 -10.09 -0.51
CA ASP A 49 -15.06 -10.66 0.03
C ASP A 49 -16.24 -10.16 -0.79
N GLU A 50 -16.79 -11.01 -1.65
CA GLU A 50 -17.91 -10.68 -2.52
C GLU A 50 -19.19 -10.36 -1.73
N ALA A 51 -19.40 -11.00 -0.60
CA ALA A 51 -20.63 -10.81 0.20
C ALA A 51 -20.77 -9.37 0.70
N ILE A 52 -19.66 -8.76 1.09
CA ILE A 52 -19.65 -7.37 1.59
C ILE A 52 -18.97 -6.41 0.64
N LYS A 53 -18.51 -6.88 -0.52
CA LYS A 53 -17.82 -6.12 -1.56
C LYS A 53 -16.65 -5.32 -1.01
N GLN A 54 -15.82 -5.97 -0.21
CA GLN A 54 -14.61 -5.39 0.36
C GLN A 54 -13.37 -6.10 -0.10
N ILE A 55 -12.34 -5.30 -0.34
CA ILE A 55 -11.00 -5.79 -0.61
C ILE A 55 -10.11 -5.37 0.55
N VAL A 56 -9.40 -6.33 1.12
CA VAL A 56 -8.31 -6.07 2.06
C VAL A 56 -7.02 -6.34 1.30
N ILE A 57 -6.18 -5.31 1.16
CA ILE A 57 -4.93 -5.44 0.43
C ILE A 57 -3.81 -4.77 1.19
N ARG A 58 -2.68 -5.46 1.29
CA ARG A 58 -1.48 -4.88 1.85
C ARG A 58 -0.51 -4.52 0.75
N CYS A 59 0.12 -3.36 0.89
CA CYS A 59 1.08 -2.88 -0.08
C CYS A 59 2.24 -2.16 0.59
N GLU A 60 3.38 -2.18 -0.08
CA GLU A 60 4.54 -1.42 0.33
C GLU A 60 4.44 0.01 -0.18
N LEU A 61 4.69 0.97 0.70
CA LEU A 61 4.69 2.38 0.35
C LEU A 61 5.92 2.72 -0.51
N LYS A 62 5.73 3.54 -1.53
CA LYS A 62 6.77 3.96 -2.46
C LYS A 62 7.19 5.40 -2.22
N GLY A 63 8.39 5.76 -2.67
CA GLY A 63 8.88 7.13 -2.62
C GLY A 63 9.39 7.59 -1.26
N LEU A 64 9.67 6.69 -0.33
CA LEU A 64 10.11 7.02 1.03
C LEU A 64 11.41 7.80 1.10
N ARG A 65 12.29 7.70 0.12
CA ARG A 65 13.60 8.36 0.13
C ARG A 65 13.56 9.83 -0.29
N TYR A 66 12.40 10.32 -0.72
CA TYR A 66 12.24 11.71 -1.20
C TYR A 66 11.55 12.58 -0.14
N ASP A 67 11.76 13.90 -0.23
CA ASP A 67 10.96 14.92 0.48
C ASP A 67 10.90 14.75 2.01
N ASN A 68 12.00 14.33 2.63
CA ASN A 68 12.09 14.09 4.09
C ASN A 68 11.14 12.99 4.60
N ARG A 69 10.63 12.14 3.72
CA ARG A 69 9.69 11.09 4.10
C ARG A 69 10.31 10.06 5.04
N THR A 70 11.60 9.77 4.88
CA THR A 70 12.32 8.89 5.81
C THR A 70 12.31 9.47 7.23
N ALA A 71 12.50 10.78 7.35
CA ALA A 71 12.43 11.44 8.66
C ALA A 71 11.01 11.41 9.24
N ASN A 72 9.99 11.62 8.40
CA ASN A 72 8.59 11.53 8.82
C ASN A 72 8.23 10.12 9.30
N LEU A 73 8.82 9.09 8.65
CA LEU A 73 8.64 7.70 9.03
C LEU A 73 9.09 7.40 10.45
N GLU A 74 10.15 8.09 10.92
CA GLU A 74 10.70 7.87 12.26
C GLU A 74 9.69 8.13 13.38
N ALA A 75 8.70 8.99 13.14
CA ALA A 75 7.65 9.31 14.09
C ALA A 75 6.46 8.34 14.06
N MET A 76 6.46 7.36 13.14
CA MET A 76 5.34 6.46 12.93
C MET A 76 5.55 5.12 13.63
N ALA A 77 4.44 4.42 13.90
CA ALA A 77 4.44 3.11 14.53
C ALA A 77 3.39 2.19 13.89
N VAL A 78 3.60 0.89 14.01
CA VAL A 78 2.61 -0.11 13.61
C VAL A 78 1.29 0.15 14.35
N GLY A 79 0.19 0.11 13.61
CA GLY A 79 -1.14 0.41 14.14
C GLY A 79 -1.59 1.84 13.92
N ASP A 80 -0.68 2.74 13.53
CA ASP A 80 -1.06 4.13 13.23
C ASP A 80 -1.93 4.20 11.99
N ASP A 81 -2.98 5.01 12.06
CA ASP A 81 -3.78 5.36 10.89
C ASP A 81 -3.01 6.36 10.02
N VAL A 82 -3.21 6.25 8.72
CA VAL A 82 -2.66 7.19 7.74
C VAL A 82 -3.77 7.69 6.83
N ASN A 83 -3.54 8.83 6.18
CA ASN A 83 -4.45 9.36 5.19
C ASN A 83 -3.99 8.96 3.80
N VAL A 84 -4.88 8.40 3.01
CA VAL A 84 -4.63 8.08 1.61
C VAL A 84 -5.47 9.04 0.77
N ILE A 85 -4.80 9.89 0.00
CA ILE A 85 -5.41 11.03 -0.66
C ILE A 85 -5.23 10.90 -2.18
N ARG A 86 -6.35 10.99 -2.91
CA ARG A 86 -6.33 11.01 -4.38
C ARG A 86 -5.52 12.22 -4.87
N ASP A 87 -4.49 11.96 -5.65
CA ASP A 87 -3.55 12.97 -6.15
C ASP A 87 -3.59 13.01 -7.68
N ALA A 88 -4.66 13.56 -8.23
CA ALA A 88 -4.92 13.61 -9.67
C ALA A 88 -3.96 14.54 -10.43
N ASN A 89 -3.29 15.44 -9.72
CA ASN A 89 -2.37 16.42 -10.32
C ASN A 89 -0.90 15.97 -10.29
N ASN A 90 -0.65 14.71 -9.89
CA ASN A 90 0.71 14.17 -9.88
C ASN A 90 1.26 14.14 -11.31
N MET A 91 2.45 14.72 -11.52
CA MET A 91 3.04 14.85 -12.85
C MET A 91 3.53 13.54 -13.45
N PHE A 92 3.75 12.52 -12.61
CA PHE A 92 4.23 11.20 -13.07
C PHE A 92 3.11 10.19 -13.27
N ASN A 93 1.99 10.35 -12.56
CA ASN A 93 0.85 9.44 -12.65
C ASN A 93 -0.43 10.16 -12.21
N SER A 94 -1.32 10.43 -13.15
CA SER A 94 -2.60 11.09 -12.87
C SER A 94 -3.56 10.22 -12.04
N ASN A 95 -3.27 8.92 -11.88
CA ASN A 95 -4.05 8.00 -11.04
C ASN A 95 -3.48 7.89 -9.62
N ASN A 96 -2.53 8.73 -9.25
CA ASN A 96 -1.78 8.62 -8.01
C ASN A 96 -2.61 8.82 -6.74
N PHE A 97 -2.16 8.17 -5.67
CA PHE A 97 -2.63 8.40 -4.31
C PHE A 97 -1.42 8.70 -3.42
N SER A 98 -1.46 9.84 -2.75
CA SER A 98 -0.46 10.24 -1.76
C SER A 98 -0.83 9.72 -0.39
N VAL A 99 0.17 9.41 0.43
CA VAL A 99 -0.03 8.93 1.80
C VAL A 99 0.64 9.89 2.77
N THR A 100 -0.12 10.32 3.77
CA THR A 100 0.37 11.22 4.84
C THR A 100 0.06 10.63 6.20
N SER A 101 0.80 11.08 7.23
CA SER A 101 0.44 10.82 8.61
C SER A 101 -0.87 11.54 8.96
N ALA A 102 -1.46 11.22 10.11
CA ALA A 102 -2.66 11.90 10.59
C ALA A 102 -2.46 13.42 10.73
N SER A 103 -1.24 13.86 11.00
CA SER A 103 -0.88 15.29 11.10
C SER A 103 -0.58 15.94 9.74
N GLY A 104 -0.59 15.19 8.66
CA GLY A 104 -0.35 15.70 7.31
C GLY A 104 1.09 15.60 6.81
N ALA A 105 2.00 14.97 7.56
CA ALA A 105 3.38 14.77 7.11
C ALA A 105 3.44 13.75 5.99
N SER A 106 4.12 14.08 4.89
CA SER A 106 4.22 13.20 3.73
C SER A 106 4.99 11.93 4.07
N LEU A 107 4.43 10.77 3.68
CA LEU A 107 5.07 9.46 3.86
C LEU A 107 5.44 8.80 2.54
N GLY A 108 4.70 9.06 1.47
CA GLY A 108 4.98 8.47 0.16
C GLY A 108 3.73 8.32 -0.69
N TYR A 109 3.74 7.28 -1.53
CA TYR A 109 2.68 7.00 -2.50
C TYR A 109 2.31 5.52 -2.47
N LEU A 110 1.06 5.21 -2.83
CA LEU A 110 0.68 3.84 -3.13
C LEU A 110 1.43 3.36 -4.38
N PRO A 111 1.66 2.04 -4.53
CA PRO A 111 2.30 1.50 -5.73
C PRO A 111 1.55 1.88 -7.01
N ALA A 112 2.29 2.16 -8.09
CA ALA A 112 1.71 2.62 -9.35
C ALA A 112 0.69 1.63 -9.92
N GLU A 113 0.97 0.34 -9.88
CA GLU A 113 0.06 -0.69 -10.38
C GLU A 113 -1.29 -0.70 -9.65
N LEU A 114 -1.28 -0.42 -8.33
CA LEU A 114 -2.50 -0.27 -7.55
C LEU A 114 -3.24 1.02 -7.92
N CYS A 115 -2.52 2.11 -8.02
CA CYS A 115 -3.10 3.41 -8.41
C CYS A 115 -3.80 3.35 -9.76
N ASN A 116 -3.22 2.64 -10.72
CA ASN A 116 -3.74 2.59 -12.09
C ASN A 116 -5.10 1.88 -12.18
N VAL A 117 -5.43 1.02 -11.26
CA VAL A 117 -6.74 0.36 -11.22
C VAL A 117 -7.67 0.99 -10.19
N LEU A 118 -7.13 1.47 -9.07
CA LEU A 118 -7.92 2.09 -8.01
C LEU A 118 -8.40 3.50 -8.40
N GLY A 119 -7.53 4.28 -9.05
CA GLY A 119 -7.85 5.65 -9.46
C GLY A 119 -9.13 5.78 -10.27
N PRO A 120 -9.27 5.04 -11.38
CA PRO A 120 -10.50 5.07 -12.17
C PRO A 120 -11.75 4.64 -11.41
N LEU A 121 -11.65 3.62 -10.56
CA LEU A 121 -12.77 3.16 -9.73
C LEU A 121 -13.17 4.21 -8.69
N TYR A 122 -12.17 4.82 -8.06
CA TYR A 122 -12.37 5.88 -7.08
C TYR A 122 -13.05 7.10 -7.71
N ASP A 123 -12.55 7.54 -8.87
CA ASP A 123 -13.07 8.72 -9.57
C ASP A 123 -14.52 8.50 -10.04
N ALA A 124 -14.88 7.27 -10.38
CA ALA A 124 -16.23 6.90 -10.78
C ALA A 124 -17.19 6.73 -9.59
N GLY A 125 -16.72 6.84 -8.36
CA GLY A 125 -17.52 6.60 -7.17
C GLY A 125 -17.77 5.12 -6.86
N CYS A 126 -17.05 4.22 -7.54
CA CYS A 126 -17.20 2.77 -7.39
C CYS A 126 -16.27 2.16 -6.33
N ALA A 127 -15.31 2.92 -5.83
CA ALA A 127 -14.41 2.46 -4.77
C ALA A 127 -14.18 3.58 -3.75
N SER A 128 -14.08 3.21 -2.49
CA SER A 128 -13.66 4.10 -1.42
C SER A 128 -12.70 3.37 -0.48
N ILE A 129 -11.77 4.11 0.10
CA ILE A 129 -10.83 3.55 1.07
C ILE A 129 -11.40 3.83 2.46
N ILE A 130 -11.82 2.78 3.16
CA ILE A 130 -12.49 2.91 4.45
C ILE A 130 -11.56 2.71 5.63
N SER A 131 -10.36 2.18 5.40
CA SER A 131 -9.33 2.03 6.43
C SER A 131 -7.96 1.99 5.79
N SER A 132 -6.98 2.60 6.43
CA SER A 132 -5.58 2.57 6.02
C SER A 132 -4.71 2.63 7.27
N VAL A 133 -4.00 1.54 7.54
CA VAL A 133 -3.26 1.35 8.79
C VAL A 133 -1.87 0.81 8.47
N ILE A 134 -0.87 1.28 9.22
CA ILE A 134 0.49 0.74 9.11
C ILE A 134 0.53 -0.65 9.74
N THR A 135 0.98 -1.64 8.96
CA THR A 135 1.10 -3.03 9.42
C THR A 135 2.53 -3.46 9.65
N TYR A 136 3.49 -2.78 9.02
CA TYR A 136 4.91 -3.05 9.20
C TYR A 136 5.69 -1.78 8.96
N ILE A 137 6.71 -1.54 9.78
CA ILE A 137 7.62 -0.42 9.66
C ILE A 137 9.03 -0.88 9.99
N GLU A 138 9.98 -0.47 9.15
CA GLU A 138 11.40 -0.69 9.40
C GLU A 138 12.12 0.62 9.17
N LYS A 139 12.61 1.21 10.26
CA LYS A 139 13.32 2.48 10.23
C LYS A 139 14.71 2.28 9.67
N ILE A 140 15.30 3.36 9.12
CA ILE A 140 16.59 3.27 8.46
C ILE A 140 17.68 2.71 9.38
N GLY A 141 17.65 3.04 10.68
CA GLY A 141 18.61 2.54 11.67
C GLY A 141 18.47 1.04 11.97
N GLN A 142 17.39 0.40 11.56
CA GLN A 142 17.13 -1.02 11.74
C GLN A 142 17.53 -1.85 10.51
N ARG A 143 17.97 -1.18 9.45
CA ARG A 143 18.34 -1.79 8.18
C ARG A 143 19.85 -1.83 8.01
N SER A 144 20.33 -2.36 6.88
CA SER A 144 21.71 -2.29 6.48
C SER A 144 22.21 -0.85 6.47
N ARG A 145 23.50 -0.63 6.83
CA ARG A 145 24.15 0.68 6.75
C ARG A 145 24.12 1.30 5.35
N TYR A 146 23.82 0.50 4.33
CA TYR A 146 23.70 0.97 2.95
C TYR A 146 22.27 1.38 2.59
N ALA A 147 21.31 1.16 3.48
CA ALA A 147 19.93 1.53 3.23
C ALA A 147 19.77 3.04 3.16
N LYS A 148 19.02 3.52 2.17
CA LYS A 148 18.75 4.94 1.93
C LYS A 148 17.36 5.36 2.34
N GLN A 149 16.51 4.41 2.69
CA GLN A 149 15.13 4.64 3.11
C GLN A 149 14.68 3.55 4.07
N GLY A 150 13.62 3.83 4.81
CA GLY A 150 12.91 2.83 5.59
C GLY A 150 12.01 1.97 4.72
N ILE A 151 11.30 1.06 5.36
CA ILE A 151 10.24 0.25 4.74
C ILE A 151 8.95 0.50 5.51
N LEU A 152 7.85 0.66 4.79
CA LEU A 152 6.53 0.82 5.39
C LEU A 152 5.51 0.05 4.56
N PHE A 153 4.73 -0.81 5.23
CA PHE A 153 3.59 -1.49 4.63
C PHE A 153 2.30 -0.98 5.22
N LEU A 154 1.31 -0.82 4.36
CA LEU A 154 -0.05 -0.45 4.73
C LEU A 154 -0.99 -1.60 4.46
N GLU A 155 -2.00 -1.73 5.30
CA GLU A 155 -3.20 -2.50 4.98
C GLU A 155 -4.32 -1.52 4.64
N LEU A 156 -4.88 -1.69 3.46
CA LEU A 156 -6.02 -0.91 2.99
C LEU A 156 -7.26 -1.78 2.98
N ILE A 157 -8.37 -1.21 3.45
CA ILE A 157 -9.69 -1.81 3.26
C ILE A 157 -10.43 -0.93 2.26
N ILE A 158 -10.78 -1.52 1.12
CA ILE A 158 -11.43 -0.83 0.00
C ILE A 158 -12.83 -1.36 -0.14
N LYS A 159 -13.82 -0.48 -0.14
CA LYS A 159 -15.22 -0.82 -0.36
C LYS A 159 -15.57 -0.56 -1.81
N LEU A 160 -16.16 -1.56 -2.48
CA LEU A 160 -16.66 -1.43 -3.84
C LEU A 160 -18.17 -1.14 -3.82
N ARG A 161 -18.63 -0.34 -4.79
CA ARG A 161 -20.04 0.04 -4.93
C ARG A 161 -20.42 0.05 -6.40
N GLY A 162 -21.61 -0.51 -6.71
CA GLY A 162 -22.18 -0.44 -8.05
C GLY A 162 -21.54 -1.38 -9.07
N ILE A 163 -20.64 -2.24 -8.62
CA ILE A 163 -19.96 -3.18 -9.51
C ILE A 163 -19.76 -4.56 -8.90
#